data_439c498fee30102c7999612b7f7434b2
#
_entry.id   439c498fee30102c7999612b7f7434b2
#
_cell.length_a   1.000
_cell.length_b   1.000
_cell.length_c   1.000
_cell.angle_alpha   90.00
_cell.angle_beta   90.00
_cell.angle_gamma   90.00
#
_symmetry.space_group_name_H-M   'P 1'
#
loop_
_entity.id
_entity.type
_entity.pdbx_description
1 polymer ?
#
loop_
_entity_poly.entity_id
_entity_poly.type
_entity_poly.pdbx_seq_one_letter_code
_entity_poly.pdbx_strand_id
1 'polypeptide(L)'
;GKEYLQHNPTVADGGKAFVDAFAPFLKEHPQSRAEIKRVVAEGDLVMLHVHSTLNPQDKGEAVVDIFRFDENGKIVEHWDVIQAVPEKTASGRSMF
;
A
#
# COMPACT_ATOMS: atom_id res chain seq x y z
N GLY A 1 -5.53 15.67 3.78
CA GLY A 1 -6.36 16.43 4.68
C GLY A 1 -5.94 16.28 6.13
N LYS A 2 -6.57 17.06 7.00
CA LYS A 2 -6.29 16.98 8.44
C LYS A 2 -6.74 15.63 9.02
N GLU A 3 -7.84 15.08 8.48
CA GLU A 3 -8.32 13.77 8.86
C GLU A 3 -7.66 12.74 7.95
N TYR A 4 -7.02 11.75 8.56
CA TYR A 4 -6.46 10.62 7.86
C TYR A 4 -6.54 9.41 8.78
N LEU A 5 -7.57 8.59 8.57
CA LEU A 5 -7.83 7.41 9.38
C LEU A 5 -7.05 6.22 8.81
N GLN A 6 -6.30 5.54 9.65
CA GLN A 6 -5.41 4.47 9.24
C GLN A 6 -5.88 3.12 9.79
N HIS A 7 -6.00 2.13 8.92
CA HIS A 7 -6.39 0.77 9.29
C HIS A 7 -5.25 -0.25 9.12
N ASN A 8 -4.04 0.21 8.81
CA ASN A 8 -2.87 -0.66 8.88
C ASN A 8 -2.51 -0.83 10.36
N PRO A 9 -2.38 -2.08 10.86
CA PRO A 9 -2.17 -2.32 12.28
C PRO A 9 -0.85 -1.76 12.83
N THR A 10 0.09 -1.39 11.97
CA THR A 10 1.40 -0.89 12.39
C THR A 10 1.57 0.62 12.19
N VAL A 11 0.55 1.32 11.70
CA VAL A 11 0.63 2.77 11.43
C VAL A 11 -0.52 3.50 12.11
N ALA A 12 -0.19 4.55 12.87
CA ALA A 12 -1.17 5.38 13.56
C ALA A 12 -1.92 6.32 12.61
N ASP A 13 -3.01 6.90 13.10
CA ASP A 13 -3.79 7.87 12.33
C ASP A 13 -2.99 9.14 12.04
N GLY A 14 -3.39 9.82 10.97
CA GLY A 14 -2.86 11.12 10.57
C GLY A 14 -1.77 11.06 9.53
N GLY A 15 -1.74 12.06 8.65
CA GLY A 15 -0.74 12.13 7.59
C GLY A 15 0.68 12.24 8.11
N LYS A 16 0.87 12.92 9.25
CA LYS A 16 2.19 13.03 9.88
C LYS A 16 2.71 11.67 10.33
N ALA A 17 1.86 10.83 10.94
CA ALA A 17 2.25 9.48 11.37
C ALA A 17 2.65 8.63 10.17
N PHE A 18 1.94 8.75 9.05
CA PHE A 18 2.28 8.07 7.81
C PHE A 18 3.67 8.49 7.31
N VAL A 19 3.94 9.79 7.25
CA VAL A 19 5.25 10.32 6.82
C VAL A 19 6.36 9.88 7.77
N ASP A 20 6.12 9.95 9.08
CA ASP A 20 7.11 9.56 10.09
C ASP A 20 7.45 8.06 9.99
N ALA A 21 6.49 7.22 9.57
CA ALA A 21 6.71 5.80 9.37
C ALA A 21 7.44 5.52 8.05
N PHE A 22 7.07 6.21 6.97
CA PHE A 22 7.57 5.93 5.62
C PHE A 22 8.89 6.60 5.27
N ALA A 23 9.15 7.82 5.76
CA ALA A 23 10.37 8.54 5.39
C ALA A 23 11.66 7.77 5.77
N PRO A 24 11.78 7.23 7.00
CA PRO A 24 12.94 6.40 7.34
C PRO A 24 13.04 5.14 6.50
N PHE A 25 11.89 4.50 6.21
CA PHE A 25 11.84 3.30 5.37
C PHE A 25 12.39 3.58 3.97
N LEU A 26 11.95 4.65 3.32
CA LEU A 26 12.40 5.01 1.98
C LEU A 26 13.89 5.36 1.95
N LYS A 27 14.37 6.02 3.00
CA LYS A 27 15.78 6.36 3.12
C LYS A 27 16.65 5.10 3.28
N GLU A 28 16.18 4.11 4.03
CA GLU A 28 16.85 2.85 4.28
C GLU A 28 16.77 1.91 3.06
N HIS A 29 15.69 2.03 2.26
CA HIS A 29 15.44 1.19 1.10
C HIS A 29 15.26 2.02 -0.17
N PRO A 30 16.35 2.65 -0.69
CA PRO A 30 16.24 3.57 -1.84
C PRO A 30 15.86 2.88 -3.15
N GLN A 31 15.97 1.55 -3.22
CA GLN A 31 15.59 0.77 -4.40
C GLN A 31 14.20 0.13 -4.27
N SER A 32 13.44 0.52 -3.25
CA SER A 32 12.09 0.03 -3.07
C SER A 32 11.19 0.48 -4.21
N ARG A 33 10.23 -0.37 -4.60
CA ARG A 33 9.27 -0.10 -5.68
C ARG A 33 7.89 -0.55 -5.28
N ALA A 34 6.90 0.17 -5.79
CA ALA A 34 5.51 -0.25 -5.73
C ALA A 34 4.97 -0.23 -7.16
N GLU A 35 4.65 -1.40 -7.69
CA GLU A 35 4.12 -1.54 -9.04
C GLU A 35 2.62 -1.79 -8.95
N ILE A 36 1.82 -0.88 -9.51
CA ILE A 36 0.37 -0.98 -9.51
C ILE A 36 -0.06 -1.94 -10.63
N LYS A 37 -0.68 -3.05 -10.24
CA LYS A 37 -1.16 -4.06 -11.16
C LYS A 37 -2.59 -3.82 -11.63
N ARG A 38 -3.45 -3.33 -10.73
CA ARG A 38 -4.87 -3.08 -11.01
C ARG A 38 -5.35 -1.89 -10.20
N VAL A 39 -6.30 -1.14 -10.77
CA VAL A 39 -6.96 -0.02 -10.10
C VAL A 39 -8.47 -0.19 -10.28
N VAL A 40 -9.21 -0.07 -9.19
CA VAL A 40 -10.68 -0.06 -9.21
C VAL A 40 -11.14 1.15 -8.40
N ALA A 41 -12.09 1.89 -8.94
CA ALA A 41 -12.65 3.04 -8.24
C ALA A 41 -14.17 2.92 -8.19
N GLU A 42 -14.76 3.21 -7.03
CA GLU A 42 -16.21 3.21 -6.83
C GLU A 42 -16.57 4.26 -5.79
N GLY A 43 -17.41 5.22 -6.16
CA GLY A 43 -17.81 6.30 -5.27
C GLY A 43 -16.60 7.10 -4.83
N ASP A 44 -16.39 7.20 -3.52
CA ASP A 44 -15.26 7.90 -2.92
C ASP A 44 -14.09 6.96 -2.59
N LEU A 45 -14.15 5.70 -3.02
CA LEU A 45 -13.15 4.68 -2.76
C LEU A 45 -12.30 4.39 -3.99
N VAL A 46 -10.99 4.22 -3.78
CA VAL A 46 -10.06 3.71 -4.81
C VAL A 46 -9.31 2.53 -4.22
N MET A 47 -9.29 1.42 -4.97
CA MET A 47 -8.58 0.21 -4.58
C MET A 47 -7.43 -0.06 -5.56
N LEU A 48 -6.23 -0.30 -5.03
CA LEU A 48 -5.04 -0.63 -5.80
C LEU A 48 -4.57 -2.03 -5.44
N HIS A 49 -4.27 -2.83 -6.47
CA HIS A 49 -3.56 -4.10 -6.30
C HIS A 49 -2.10 -3.86 -6.67
N VAL A 50 -1.17 -4.03 -5.72
CA VAL A 50 0.21 -3.53 -5.82
C VAL A 50 1.20 -4.66 -5.53
N HIS A 51 2.29 -4.69 -6.28
CA HIS A 51 3.47 -5.49 -5.96
C HIS A 51 4.53 -4.56 -5.37
N SER A 52 4.83 -4.72 -4.09
CA SER A 52 5.80 -3.92 -3.35
C SER A 52 7.08 -4.72 -3.14
N THR A 53 8.22 -4.13 -3.48
CA THR A 53 9.54 -4.77 -3.29
C THR A 53 10.51 -3.79 -2.64
N LEU A 54 11.44 -4.32 -1.83
CA LEU A 54 12.48 -3.52 -1.18
C LEU A 54 13.67 -3.25 -2.12
N ASN A 55 13.92 -4.17 -3.04
CA ASN A 55 15.04 -4.10 -4.00
C ASN A 55 14.75 -5.06 -5.16
N PRO A 56 15.56 -5.05 -6.25
CA PRO A 56 15.32 -5.91 -7.41
C PRO A 56 15.37 -7.42 -7.15
N GLN A 57 16.01 -7.85 -6.05
CA GLN A 57 16.13 -9.28 -5.72
C GLN A 57 15.03 -9.75 -4.77
N ASP A 58 14.26 -8.83 -4.20
CA ASP A 58 13.19 -9.14 -3.26
C ASP A 58 11.95 -9.64 -4.01
N LYS A 59 11.36 -10.74 -3.54
CA LYS A 59 10.08 -11.21 -4.09
C LYS A 59 8.92 -10.31 -3.67
N GLY A 60 9.08 -9.63 -2.54
CA GLY A 60 8.18 -8.60 -2.07
C GLY A 60 6.88 -9.07 -1.48
N GLU A 61 5.90 -8.20 -1.56
CA GLU A 61 4.59 -8.40 -0.98
C GLU A 61 3.50 -8.03 -1.98
N ALA A 62 2.41 -8.81 -1.94
CA ALA A 62 1.18 -8.44 -2.62
C ALA A 62 0.36 -7.59 -1.66
N VAL A 63 -0.01 -6.40 -2.10
CA VAL A 63 -0.70 -5.42 -1.27
C VAL A 63 -2.00 -5.01 -1.96
N VAL A 64 -3.07 -4.97 -1.17
CA VAL A 64 -4.31 -4.30 -1.58
C VAL A 64 -4.44 -3.04 -0.73
N ASP A 65 -4.34 -1.89 -1.38
CA ASP A 65 -4.53 -0.60 -0.74
C ASP A 65 -5.91 -0.06 -1.09
N ILE A 66 -6.64 0.41 -0.09
CA ILE A 66 -7.95 1.04 -0.28
C ILE A 66 -7.88 2.44 0.32
N PHE A 67 -8.22 3.44 -0.49
CA PHE A 67 -8.23 4.83 -0.07
C PHE A 67 -9.62 5.41 -0.18
N ARG A 68 -10.04 6.18 0.84
CA ARG A 68 -11.26 6.98 0.76
C ARG A 68 -10.87 8.45 0.61
N PHE A 69 -11.53 9.14 -0.28
CA PHE A 69 -11.30 10.54 -0.59
C PHE A 69 -12.45 11.40 -0.06
N ASP A 70 -12.14 12.62 0.35
CA ASP A 70 -13.18 13.59 0.67
C ASP A 70 -13.66 14.30 -0.61
N GLU A 71 -14.63 15.22 -0.45
CA GLU A 71 -15.21 15.98 -1.56
C GLU A 71 -14.22 16.90 -2.26
N ASN A 72 -13.08 17.19 -1.64
CA ASN A 72 -12.00 18.00 -2.21
C ASN A 72 -10.91 17.16 -2.90
N GLY A 73 -11.11 15.84 -2.97
CA GLY A 73 -10.15 14.93 -3.59
C GLY A 73 -8.94 14.60 -2.72
N LYS A 74 -9.04 14.81 -1.41
CA LYS A 74 -7.97 14.47 -0.47
C LYS A 74 -8.23 13.13 0.17
N ILE A 75 -7.15 12.36 0.43
CA ILE A 75 -7.23 11.08 1.10
C ILE A 75 -7.51 11.31 2.58
N VAL A 76 -8.59 10.71 3.08
CA VAL A 76 -9.01 10.84 4.49
C VAL A 76 -9.04 9.52 5.24
N GLU A 77 -8.89 8.40 4.54
CA GLU A 77 -8.90 7.08 5.16
C GLU A 77 -8.14 6.09 4.31
N HIS A 78 -7.44 5.15 4.95
CA HIS A 78 -6.64 4.14 4.26
C HIS A 78 -6.77 2.79 4.95
N TRP A 79 -6.98 1.76 4.15
CA TRP A 79 -6.89 0.36 4.57
C TRP A 79 -5.86 -0.33 3.68
N ASP A 80 -5.18 -1.33 4.22
CA ASP A 80 -4.39 -2.22 3.39
C ASP A 80 -4.44 -3.66 3.89
N VAL A 81 -4.18 -4.58 2.98
CA VAL A 81 -4.00 -5.99 3.26
C VAL A 81 -2.71 -6.42 2.57
N ILE A 82 -1.81 -7.02 3.33
CA ILE A 82 -0.47 -7.35 2.85
C ILE A 82 -0.23 -8.84 3.02
N GLN A 83 0.29 -9.48 1.96
CA GLN A 83 0.67 -10.88 1.98
C GLN A 83 2.03 -11.06 1.31
N ALA A 84 2.94 -11.77 1.97
CA ALA A 84 4.25 -12.07 1.39
C ALA A 84 4.12 -12.91 0.13
N VAL A 85 4.95 -12.61 -0.87
CA VAL A 85 5.00 -13.40 -2.11
C VAL A 85 5.87 -14.63 -1.89
N PRO A 86 5.31 -15.85 -2.01
CA PRO A 86 6.08 -17.08 -1.84
C PRO A 86 6.92 -17.40 -3.06
N GLU A 87 7.86 -18.32 -2.93
CA GLU A 87 8.64 -18.81 -4.08
C GLU A 87 7.76 -19.56 -5.07
N LYS A 88 6.77 -20.29 -4.56
CA LYS A 88 5.81 -21.07 -5.35
C LYS A 88 4.41 -20.88 -4.82
N THR A 89 3.45 -20.81 -5.72
CA THR A 89 2.03 -20.82 -5.35
C THR A 89 1.44 -22.19 -5.60
N ALA A 90 0.41 -22.55 -4.84
CA ALA A 90 -0.24 -23.85 -4.96
C ALA A 90 -0.84 -24.07 -6.35
N SER A 91 -1.34 -23.03 -7.00
CA SER A 91 -1.93 -23.13 -8.33
C SER A 91 -0.91 -23.04 -9.47
N GLY A 92 0.33 -22.64 -9.17
CA GLY A 92 1.34 -22.33 -10.18
C GLY A 92 1.15 -20.98 -10.84
N ARG A 93 0.12 -20.20 -10.47
CA ARG A 93 -0.13 -18.86 -11.00
C ARG A 93 0.43 -17.80 -10.07
N SER A 94 0.84 -16.67 -10.65
CA SER A 94 1.26 -15.48 -9.92
C SER A 94 0.14 -14.96 -9.02
N MET A 95 0.51 -14.24 -7.95
CA MET A 95 -0.42 -13.52 -7.08
C MET A 95 -0.93 -12.23 -7.73
N PHE A 96 -0.48 -11.93 -8.92
CA PHE A 96 -0.82 -10.68 -9.63
C PHE A 96 -1.53 -10.95 -10.99
#